data_9ec021db8d453707a69a34bbb17df4e0
#
_entry.id   9ec021db8d453707a69a34bbb17df4e0
#
_cell.length_a   1.000
_cell.length_b   1.000
_cell.length_c   1.000
_cell.angle_alpha   90.00
_cell.angle_beta   90.00
_cell.angle_gamma   90.00
#
_symmetry.space_group_name_H-M   'P 1'
#
loop_
_entity.id
_entity.type
_entity.pdbx_description
1 polymer ?
#
loop_
_entity_poly.entity_id
_entity_poly.type
_entity_poly.pdbx_seq_one_letter_code
_entity_poly.pdbx_strand_id
1 'polypeptide(L)'
;ALYHTLGLLYLEQGYDTEAEDAFSKAVAAAQETGSAELEGYSRYMLSSAQYANGRYAEAIETLSPLVGARDTMAFRFFAQQITLQNLIYHTFAEDWSTGQLLEERARIDMHELWTAPLTHGPASADDDDRTLYDIASAIIFYRAEQPDSAQYYIDRSLAHIKRFNQNNIGLYTIASAIHHRRGEDGKAYACAMQYIGKRDSLDKARQGVSVAELEKRYRTANETALREAGLRYRIWIATLACLLLAAAVTGAVVGYRRKLRHRDAQLSESLTLLESYRES
;
A
#
# COMPACT_ATOMS: atom_id res chain seq x y z
N ALA A 1 0.55 10.31 7.39
CA ALA A 1 -0.46 9.85 6.42
C ALA A 1 -0.49 10.74 5.17
N LEU A 2 -0.67 12.08 5.28
CA LEU A 2 -0.83 12.99 4.13
C LEU A 2 0.33 12.90 3.11
N TYR A 3 1.56 13.09 3.57
CA TYR A 3 2.75 13.05 2.71
C TYR A 3 2.95 11.68 2.05
N HIS A 4 2.62 10.61 2.77
CA HIS A 4 2.69 9.26 2.22
C HIS A 4 1.73 9.07 1.04
N THR A 5 0.45 9.49 1.20
CA THR A 5 -0.54 9.39 0.11
C THR A 5 -0.18 10.29 -1.07
N LEU A 6 0.39 11.47 -0.83
CA LEU A 6 0.88 12.35 -1.89
C LEU A 6 2.04 11.72 -2.65
N GLY A 7 2.98 11.07 -1.95
CA GLY A 7 4.08 10.33 -2.55
C GLY A 7 3.61 9.20 -3.47
N LEU A 8 2.61 8.42 -3.04
CA LEU A 8 2.01 7.36 -3.87
C LEU A 8 1.40 7.93 -5.16
N LEU A 9 0.69 9.06 -5.06
CA LEU A 9 0.09 9.71 -6.20
C LEU A 9 1.16 10.20 -7.20
N TYR A 10 2.27 10.75 -6.72
CA TYR A 10 3.38 11.16 -7.57
C TYR A 10 4.05 9.97 -8.26
N LEU A 11 4.29 8.86 -7.54
CA LEU A 11 4.84 7.63 -8.14
C LEU A 11 3.94 7.08 -9.25
N GLU A 12 2.63 7.03 -9.01
CA GLU A 12 1.67 6.54 -10.00
C GLU A 12 1.71 7.35 -11.29
N GLN A 13 1.98 8.64 -11.19
CA GLN A 13 2.09 9.55 -12.34
C GLN A 13 3.52 9.62 -12.91
N GLY A 14 4.49 8.96 -12.26
CA GLY A 14 5.90 8.95 -12.65
C GLY A 14 6.63 10.27 -12.37
N TYR A 15 6.19 11.02 -11.35
CA TYR A 15 6.89 12.17 -10.78
C TYR A 15 7.80 11.71 -9.65
N ASP A 16 8.88 11.00 -10.02
CA ASP A 16 9.70 10.25 -9.08
C ASP A 16 10.45 11.16 -8.08
N THR A 17 10.82 12.38 -8.53
CA THR A 17 11.50 13.37 -7.66
C THR A 17 10.53 13.95 -6.61
N GLU A 18 9.31 14.29 -7.01
CA GLU A 18 8.27 14.79 -6.11
C GLU A 18 7.78 13.70 -5.16
N ALA A 19 7.73 12.46 -5.64
CA ALA A 19 7.42 11.31 -4.80
C ALA A 19 8.45 11.12 -3.68
N GLU A 20 9.72 11.22 -4.02
CA GLU A 20 10.81 11.14 -3.05
C GLU A 20 10.76 12.23 -1.97
N ASP A 21 10.55 13.50 -2.36
CA ASP A 21 10.38 14.60 -1.40
C ASP A 21 9.18 14.34 -0.48
N ALA A 22 8.07 13.87 -1.03
CA ALA A 22 6.88 13.55 -0.25
C ALA A 22 7.11 12.39 0.73
N PHE A 23 7.75 11.29 0.30
CA PHE A 23 8.07 10.18 1.19
C PHE A 23 9.13 10.52 2.23
N SER A 24 10.10 11.36 1.91
CA SER A 24 11.07 11.88 2.87
C SER A 24 10.38 12.63 4.01
N LYS A 25 9.42 13.51 3.68
CA LYS A 25 8.57 14.20 4.67
C LYS A 25 7.69 13.23 5.45
N ALA A 26 7.22 12.15 4.81
CA ALA A 26 6.43 11.11 5.49
C ALA A 26 7.27 10.35 6.53
N VAL A 27 8.53 10.01 6.21
CA VAL A 27 9.48 9.39 7.15
C VAL A 27 9.70 10.31 8.35
N ALA A 28 10.03 11.58 8.13
CA ALA A 28 10.25 12.54 9.21
C ALA A 28 9.03 12.67 10.14
N ALA A 29 7.83 12.80 9.57
CA ALA A 29 6.59 12.87 10.34
C ALA A 29 6.28 11.57 11.12
N ALA A 30 6.65 10.40 10.58
CA ALA A 30 6.47 9.14 11.27
C ALA A 30 7.43 9.00 12.46
N GLN A 31 8.67 9.48 12.32
CA GLN A 31 9.66 9.54 13.40
C GLN A 31 9.20 10.46 14.54
N GLU A 32 8.67 11.64 14.21
CA GLU A 32 8.12 12.58 15.21
C GLU A 32 6.96 11.96 16.01
N THR A 33 6.14 11.13 15.38
CA THR A 33 5.01 10.45 16.03
C THR A 33 5.39 9.14 16.74
N GLY A 34 6.62 8.65 16.56
CA GLY A 34 7.09 7.39 17.11
C GLY A 34 6.44 6.14 16.51
N SER A 35 5.84 6.24 15.32
CA SER A 35 5.18 5.11 14.64
C SER A 35 6.18 4.33 13.79
N ALA A 36 6.76 3.26 14.35
CA ALA A 36 7.72 2.41 13.65
C ALA A 36 7.14 1.76 12.37
N GLU A 37 5.86 1.38 12.39
CA GLU A 37 5.19 0.80 11.23
C GLU A 37 5.07 1.81 10.08
N LEU A 38 4.59 3.04 10.39
CA LEU A 38 4.46 4.10 9.39
C LEU A 38 5.83 4.56 8.87
N GLU A 39 6.83 4.64 9.76
CA GLU A 39 8.21 4.94 9.36
C GLU A 39 8.75 3.88 8.41
N GLY A 40 8.62 2.60 8.76
CA GLY A 40 9.07 1.49 7.93
C GLY A 40 8.43 1.49 6.55
N TYR A 41 7.10 1.64 6.50
CA TYR A 41 6.40 1.71 5.22
C TYR A 41 6.79 2.94 4.39
N SER A 42 6.97 4.11 5.02
CA SER A 42 7.42 5.31 4.33
C SER A 42 8.86 5.19 3.81
N ARG A 43 9.77 4.53 4.55
CA ARG A 43 11.14 4.22 4.09
C ARG A 43 11.14 3.26 2.90
N TYR A 44 10.30 2.23 2.94
CA TYR A 44 10.11 1.31 1.84
C TYR A 44 9.72 2.04 0.55
N MET A 45 8.74 2.95 0.63
CA MET A 45 8.29 3.75 -0.51
C MET A 45 9.32 4.81 -0.93
N LEU A 46 10.06 5.41 0.04
CA LEU A 46 11.15 6.33 -0.26
C LEU A 46 12.25 5.64 -1.06
N SER A 47 12.65 4.43 -0.64
CA SER A 47 13.65 3.66 -1.38
C SER A 47 13.19 3.30 -2.79
N SER A 48 11.89 3.03 -2.99
CA SER A 48 11.32 2.83 -4.33
C SER A 48 11.41 4.07 -5.22
N ALA A 49 11.15 5.26 -4.66
CA ALA A 49 11.27 6.51 -5.40
C ALA A 49 12.72 6.84 -5.75
N GLN A 50 13.66 6.58 -4.84
CA GLN A 50 15.10 6.72 -5.07
C GLN A 50 15.59 5.77 -6.18
N TYR A 51 15.14 4.51 -6.15
CA TYR A 51 15.42 3.54 -7.22
C TYR A 51 14.88 4.03 -8.57
N ALA A 52 13.64 4.54 -8.63
CA ALA A 52 13.04 5.07 -9.84
C ALA A 52 13.83 6.28 -10.40
N ASN A 53 14.45 7.08 -9.52
CA ASN A 53 15.37 8.17 -9.88
C ASN A 53 16.79 7.69 -10.25
N GLY A 54 17.06 6.39 -10.25
CA GLY A 54 18.38 5.80 -10.55
C GLY A 54 19.39 5.94 -9.41
N ARG A 55 18.97 6.35 -8.22
CA ARG A 55 19.83 6.52 -7.03
C ARG A 55 19.90 5.24 -6.22
N TYR A 56 20.50 4.20 -6.81
CA TYR A 56 20.51 2.84 -6.25
C TYR A 56 21.21 2.75 -4.90
N ALA A 57 22.34 3.43 -4.73
CA ALA A 57 23.08 3.43 -3.46
C ALA A 57 22.24 4.02 -2.30
N GLU A 58 21.57 5.15 -2.54
CA GLU A 58 20.68 5.78 -1.56
C GLU A 58 19.46 4.91 -1.27
N ALA A 59 18.89 4.26 -2.28
CA ALA A 59 17.78 3.32 -2.12
C ALA A 59 18.17 2.14 -1.21
N ILE A 60 19.38 1.58 -1.40
CA ILE A 60 19.93 0.52 -0.55
C ILE A 60 20.11 1.00 0.89
N GLU A 61 20.69 2.19 1.09
CA GLU A 61 20.90 2.76 2.43
C GLU A 61 19.55 3.01 3.14
N THR A 62 18.57 3.55 2.43
CA THR A 62 17.23 3.82 2.96
C THR A 62 16.50 2.54 3.34
N LEU A 63 16.65 1.45 2.56
CA LEU A 63 16.01 0.16 2.80
C LEU A 63 16.73 -0.67 3.87
N SER A 64 18.04 -0.50 4.06
CA SER A 64 18.90 -1.32 4.93
C SER A 64 18.35 -1.56 6.34
N PRO A 65 17.80 -0.57 7.07
CA PRO A 65 17.20 -0.80 8.38
C PRO A 65 16.04 -1.80 8.34
N LEU A 66 15.26 -1.81 7.26
CA LEU A 66 14.13 -2.72 7.07
C LEU A 66 14.60 -4.13 6.74
N VAL A 67 15.67 -4.27 5.94
CA VAL A 67 16.29 -5.57 5.65
C VAL A 67 16.76 -6.25 6.92
N GLY A 68 17.38 -5.50 7.84
CA GLY A 68 17.79 -6.00 9.15
C GLY A 68 16.64 -6.35 10.10
N ALA A 69 15.49 -5.70 9.94
CA ALA A 69 14.32 -5.85 10.81
C ALA A 69 13.18 -6.68 10.19
N ARG A 70 13.33 -7.20 8.96
CA ARG A 70 12.27 -7.85 8.17
C ARG A 70 11.58 -9.03 8.86
N ASP A 71 12.30 -9.76 9.70
CA ASP A 71 11.77 -10.93 10.43
C ASP A 71 11.08 -10.56 11.75
N THR A 72 11.04 -9.28 12.11
CA THR A 72 10.35 -8.80 13.31
C THR A 72 8.83 -8.78 13.11
N MET A 73 8.08 -8.82 14.24
CA MET A 73 6.61 -8.73 14.20
C MET A 73 6.10 -7.50 13.45
N ALA A 74 6.82 -6.38 13.49
CA ALA A 74 6.42 -5.13 12.84
C ALA A 74 6.44 -5.20 11.30
N PHE A 75 7.36 -6.00 10.72
CA PHE A 75 7.60 -6.01 9.27
C PHE A 75 7.34 -7.37 8.60
N ARG A 76 6.96 -8.38 9.37
CA ARG A 76 6.75 -9.74 8.89
C ARG A 76 5.80 -9.82 7.70
N PHE A 77 4.77 -8.96 7.65
CA PHE A 77 3.74 -9.01 6.60
C PHE A 77 4.25 -8.60 5.22
N PHE A 78 5.35 -7.85 5.14
CA PHE A 78 5.97 -7.48 3.88
C PHE A 78 7.47 -7.78 3.81
N ALA A 79 7.91 -8.78 4.59
CA ALA A 79 9.28 -9.25 4.60
C ALA A 79 9.75 -9.71 3.21
N GLN A 80 8.89 -10.36 2.44
CA GLN A 80 9.18 -10.83 1.10
C GLN A 80 9.36 -9.66 0.12
N GLN A 81 8.53 -8.61 0.22
CA GLN A 81 8.65 -7.40 -0.58
C GLN A 81 9.95 -6.65 -0.27
N ILE A 82 10.33 -6.54 1.01
CA ILE A 82 11.63 -5.97 1.41
C ILE A 82 12.78 -6.78 0.82
N THR A 83 12.71 -8.11 0.88
CA THR A 83 13.74 -9.00 0.31
C THR A 83 13.82 -8.85 -1.21
N LEU A 84 12.68 -8.76 -1.88
CA LEU A 84 12.62 -8.52 -3.33
C LEU A 84 13.21 -7.16 -3.70
N GLN A 85 12.86 -6.08 -3.02
CA GLN A 85 13.44 -4.77 -3.28
C GLN A 85 14.94 -4.74 -3.05
N ASN A 86 15.41 -5.36 -1.96
CA ASN A 86 16.84 -5.49 -1.69
C ASN A 86 17.57 -6.20 -2.84
N LEU A 87 17.03 -7.32 -3.31
CA LEU A 87 17.55 -8.04 -4.47
C LEU A 87 17.62 -7.16 -5.72
N ILE A 88 16.55 -6.44 -6.01
CA ILE A 88 16.47 -5.55 -7.20
C ILE A 88 17.51 -4.46 -7.11
N TYR A 89 17.62 -3.75 -6.00
CA TYR A 89 18.53 -2.63 -5.85
C TYR A 89 19.98 -3.07 -6.02
N HIS A 90 20.41 -4.15 -5.38
CA HIS A 90 21.75 -4.70 -5.55
C HIS A 90 22.00 -5.29 -6.96
N THR A 91 20.94 -5.76 -7.63
CA THR A 91 21.03 -6.20 -9.03
C THR A 91 21.35 -5.03 -9.96
N PHE A 92 20.72 -3.87 -9.74
CA PHE A 92 20.91 -2.68 -10.58
C PHE A 92 22.12 -1.82 -10.16
N ALA A 93 22.45 -1.80 -8.86
CA ALA A 93 23.66 -1.14 -8.37
C ALA A 93 24.96 -1.86 -8.79
N GLU A 94 24.84 -3.13 -9.19
CA GLU A 94 25.98 -3.99 -9.60
C GLU A 94 27.05 -4.19 -8.51
N ASP A 95 26.68 -3.98 -7.26
CA ASP A 95 27.59 -4.06 -6.10
C ASP A 95 27.70 -5.46 -5.49
N TRP A 96 26.77 -6.37 -5.84
CA TRP A 96 26.80 -7.78 -5.43
C TRP A 96 27.30 -8.69 -6.55
N SER A 97 28.07 -9.71 -6.16
CA SER A 97 28.41 -10.81 -7.05
C SER A 97 27.18 -11.62 -7.46
N THR A 98 27.25 -12.31 -8.61
CA THR A 98 26.18 -13.18 -9.09
C THR A 98 25.81 -14.25 -8.05
N GLY A 99 26.79 -14.78 -7.28
CA GLY A 99 26.54 -15.74 -6.21
C GLY A 99 25.69 -15.17 -5.07
N GLN A 100 25.98 -13.94 -4.61
CA GLN A 100 25.19 -13.25 -3.58
C GLN A 100 23.77 -12.96 -4.06
N LEU A 101 23.61 -12.54 -5.31
CA LEU A 101 22.30 -12.31 -5.91
C LEU A 101 21.47 -13.60 -6.00
N LEU A 102 22.09 -14.71 -6.39
CA LEU A 102 21.42 -16.02 -6.43
C LEU A 102 21.01 -16.50 -5.03
N GLU A 103 21.84 -16.27 -4.02
CA GLU A 103 21.56 -16.60 -2.64
C GLU A 103 20.37 -15.80 -2.11
N GLU A 104 20.36 -14.47 -2.28
CA GLU A 104 19.25 -13.63 -1.83
C GLU A 104 17.96 -13.94 -2.59
N ARG A 105 18.05 -14.19 -3.90
CA ARG A 105 16.92 -14.63 -4.70
C ARG A 105 16.31 -15.93 -4.18
N ALA A 106 17.13 -16.88 -3.71
CA ALA A 106 16.67 -18.15 -3.17
C ALA A 106 15.91 -18.00 -1.83
N ARG A 107 16.05 -16.87 -1.12
CA ARG A 107 15.31 -16.57 0.12
C ARG A 107 13.88 -16.10 -0.14
N ILE A 108 13.55 -15.75 -1.38
CA ILE A 108 12.21 -15.28 -1.73
C ILE A 108 11.27 -16.47 -1.86
N ASP A 109 10.30 -16.56 -0.95
CA ASP A 109 9.18 -17.50 -1.06
C ASP A 109 8.12 -16.91 -1.99
N MET A 110 8.01 -17.47 -3.17
CA MET A 110 7.08 -17.00 -4.21
C MET A 110 5.61 -17.18 -3.79
N HIS A 111 5.30 -18.20 -3.00
CA HIS A 111 3.94 -18.38 -2.50
C HIS A 111 3.59 -17.31 -1.46
N GLU A 112 4.50 -17.03 -0.52
CA GLU A 112 4.32 -16.00 0.49
C GLU A 112 4.25 -14.61 -0.14
N LEU A 113 5.12 -14.30 -1.12
CA LEU A 113 5.12 -13.04 -1.84
C LEU A 113 3.77 -12.73 -2.50
N TRP A 114 3.06 -13.77 -2.98
CA TRP A 114 1.79 -13.59 -3.70
C TRP A 114 0.55 -13.73 -2.85
N THR A 115 0.65 -14.32 -1.67
CA THR A 115 -0.49 -14.51 -0.75
C THR A 115 -0.49 -13.51 0.40
N ALA A 116 0.59 -12.75 0.59
CA ALA A 116 0.64 -11.71 1.60
C ALA A 116 -0.45 -10.67 1.32
N PRO A 117 -1.35 -10.39 2.27
CA PRO A 117 -2.36 -9.37 2.10
C PRO A 117 -1.66 -8.02 1.96
N LEU A 118 -1.77 -7.40 0.79
CA LEU A 118 -1.33 -6.04 0.57
C LEU A 118 -2.25 -5.12 1.37
N THR A 119 -1.83 -4.79 2.56
CA THR A 119 -2.65 -4.04 3.51
C THR A 119 -2.88 -2.59 3.08
N HIS A 120 -2.14 -2.06 2.08
CA HIS A 120 -2.19 -0.63 1.77
C HIS A 120 -1.87 -0.25 0.31
N GLY A 121 -2.06 -1.12 -0.67
CA GLY A 121 -1.87 -0.79 -2.08
C GLY A 121 -3.07 -1.15 -2.96
N PRO A 122 -3.27 -0.47 -4.11
CA PRO A 122 -4.27 -0.89 -5.08
C PRO A 122 -3.94 -2.30 -5.60
N ALA A 123 -4.97 -3.05 -5.99
CA ALA A 123 -4.88 -4.44 -6.49
C ALA A 123 -3.92 -4.68 -7.69
N SER A 124 -3.17 -3.66 -8.11
CA SER A 124 -2.14 -3.69 -9.14
C SER A 124 -0.75 -4.07 -8.64
N ALA A 125 -0.51 -4.08 -7.32
CA ALA A 125 0.84 -4.30 -6.79
C ALA A 125 1.31 -5.77 -6.91
N ASP A 126 0.39 -6.74 -6.86
CA ASP A 126 0.73 -8.18 -7.00
C ASP A 126 1.37 -8.51 -8.35
N ASP A 127 0.85 -7.89 -9.44
CA ASP A 127 1.40 -8.09 -10.77
C ASP A 127 2.76 -7.38 -10.93
N ASP A 128 3.00 -6.28 -10.20
CA ASP A 128 4.24 -5.52 -10.24
C ASP A 128 5.38 -6.26 -9.51
N ASP A 129 5.14 -6.81 -8.33
CA ASP A 129 6.15 -7.57 -7.58
C ASP A 129 6.59 -8.83 -8.33
N ARG A 130 5.65 -9.55 -8.95
CA ARG A 130 5.95 -10.70 -9.81
C ARG A 130 6.82 -10.29 -11.00
N THR A 131 6.45 -9.21 -11.65
CA THR A 131 7.16 -8.67 -12.80
C THR A 131 8.57 -8.25 -12.39
N LEU A 132 8.72 -7.55 -11.27
CA LEU A 132 10.02 -7.12 -10.74
C LEU A 132 10.92 -8.30 -10.36
N TYR A 133 10.37 -9.35 -9.74
CA TYR A 133 11.11 -10.59 -9.47
C TYR A 133 11.60 -11.25 -10.75
N ASP A 134 10.76 -11.29 -11.78
CA ASP A 134 11.13 -11.89 -13.07
C ASP A 134 12.20 -11.07 -13.79
N ILE A 135 12.10 -9.74 -13.74
CA ILE A 135 13.13 -8.83 -14.28
C ILE A 135 14.48 -9.06 -13.56
N ALA A 136 14.48 -9.03 -12.22
CA ALA A 136 15.70 -9.28 -11.46
C ALA A 136 16.27 -10.66 -11.76
N SER A 137 15.44 -11.68 -11.82
CA SER A 137 15.85 -13.06 -12.16
C SER A 137 16.47 -13.12 -13.56
N ALA A 138 15.86 -12.45 -14.54
CA ALA A 138 16.40 -12.40 -15.90
C ALA A 138 17.80 -11.78 -15.95
N ILE A 139 18.02 -10.66 -15.23
CA ILE A 139 19.34 -10.01 -15.14
C ILE A 139 20.36 -10.94 -14.47
N ILE A 140 19.98 -11.56 -13.35
CA ILE A 140 20.85 -12.46 -12.59
C ILE A 140 21.29 -13.65 -13.45
N PHE A 141 20.36 -14.30 -14.13
CA PHE A 141 20.67 -15.42 -15.01
C PHE A 141 21.43 -14.99 -16.26
N TYR A 142 21.17 -13.79 -16.77
CA TYR A 142 21.99 -13.23 -17.84
C TYR A 142 23.44 -13.03 -17.41
N ARG A 143 23.70 -12.52 -16.19
CA ARG A 143 25.04 -12.39 -15.59
C ARG A 143 25.68 -13.73 -15.27
N ALA A 144 24.86 -14.73 -14.90
CA ALA A 144 25.30 -16.10 -14.66
C ALA A 144 25.61 -16.89 -15.94
N GLU A 145 25.57 -16.24 -17.11
CA GLU A 145 25.76 -16.86 -18.43
C GLU A 145 24.77 -17.99 -18.74
N GLN A 146 23.56 -17.90 -18.22
CA GLN A 146 22.45 -18.82 -18.44
C GLN A 146 21.35 -18.18 -19.30
N PRO A 147 21.57 -18.03 -20.62
CA PRO A 147 20.66 -17.25 -21.48
C PRO A 147 19.26 -17.87 -21.62
N ASP A 148 19.13 -19.19 -21.49
CA ASP A 148 17.82 -19.84 -21.58
C ASP A 148 16.96 -19.55 -20.34
N SER A 149 17.57 -19.59 -19.16
CA SER A 149 16.89 -19.21 -17.90
C SER A 149 16.51 -17.72 -17.93
N ALA A 150 17.43 -16.87 -18.39
CA ALA A 150 17.18 -15.44 -18.55
C ALA A 150 15.99 -15.18 -19.48
N GLN A 151 15.96 -15.85 -20.64
CA GLN A 151 14.85 -15.73 -21.61
C GLN A 151 13.51 -16.17 -21.01
N TYR A 152 13.50 -17.28 -20.28
CA TYR A 152 12.29 -17.76 -19.61
C TYR A 152 11.67 -16.69 -18.69
N TYR A 153 12.48 -16.01 -17.89
CA TYR A 153 12.00 -14.96 -16.99
C TYR A 153 11.54 -13.71 -17.73
N ILE A 154 12.17 -13.34 -18.84
CA ILE A 154 11.74 -12.23 -19.70
C ILE A 154 10.37 -12.53 -20.33
N ASP A 155 10.21 -13.70 -20.92
CA ASP A 155 8.96 -14.10 -21.58
C ASP A 155 7.80 -14.11 -20.55
N ARG A 156 8.08 -14.59 -19.35
CA ARG A 156 7.11 -14.60 -18.25
C ARG A 156 6.75 -13.18 -17.80
N SER A 157 7.72 -12.29 -17.62
CA SER A 157 7.45 -10.89 -17.31
C SER A 157 6.58 -10.23 -18.35
N LEU A 158 6.91 -10.37 -19.63
CA LEU A 158 6.18 -9.76 -20.73
C LEU A 158 4.72 -10.26 -20.81
N ALA A 159 4.47 -11.52 -20.42
CA ALA A 159 3.11 -12.09 -20.40
C ALA A 159 2.24 -11.51 -19.26
N HIS A 160 2.85 -11.01 -18.17
CA HIS A 160 2.12 -10.51 -17.01
C HIS A 160 1.96 -8.99 -16.97
N ILE A 161 2.77 -8.22 -17.72
CA ILE A 161 2.66 -6.76 -17.75
C ILE A 161 1.34 -6.34 -18.38
N LYS A 162 0.45 -5.77 -17.58
CA LYS A 162 -0.83 -5.19 -18.04
C LYS A 162 -0.65 -3.73 -18.45
N ARG A 163 0.23 -2.99 -17.76
CA ARG A 163 0.50 -1.58 -17.99
C ARG A 163 1.98 -1.30 -17.89
N PHE A 164 2.54 -0.66 -18.92
CA PHE A 164 3.92 -0.21 -18.88
C PHE A 164 4.02 1.09 -18.07
N ASN A 165 5.02 1.14 -17.20
CA ASN A 165 5.42 2.30 -16.42
C ASN A 165 6.94 2.46 -16.51
N GLN A 166 7.50 3.47 -15.83
CA GLN A 166 8.93 3.73 -15.84
C GLN A 166 9.74 2.58 -15.26
N ASN A 167 9.21 1.86 -14.27
CA ASN A 167 9.94 0.80 -13.57
C ASN A 167 10.04 -0.48 -14.40
N ASN A 168 9.06 -0.78 -15.28
CA ASN A 168 9.04 -2.02 -16.05
C ASN A 168 9.39 -1.85 -17.54
N ILE A 169 9.46 -0.62 -18.04
CA ILE A 169 9.82 -0.38 -19.46
C ILE A 169 11.23 -0.84 -19.80
N GLY A 170 12.17 -0.77 -18.83
CA GLY A 170 13.55 -1.26 -18.96
C GLY A 170 13.67 -2.74 -19.31
N LEU A 171 12.58 -3.52 -19.11
CA LEU A 171 12.49 -4.92 -19.50
C LEU A 171 12.88 -5.16 -20.98
N TYR A 172 12.46 -4.27 -21.86
CA TYR A 172 12.78 -4.40 -23.29
C TYR A 172 14.26 -4.22 -23.60
N THR A 173 15.00 -3.42 -22.81
CA THR A 173 16.46 -3.29 -22.97
C THR A 173 17.17 -4.57 -22.55
N ILE A 174 16.70 -5.20 -21.47
CA ILE A 174 17.22 -6.49 -20.99
C ILE A 174 16.90 -7.59 -22.00
N ALA A 175 15.65 -7.64 -22.49
CA ALA A 175 15.25 -8.58 -23.53
C ALA A 175 16.11 -8.43 -24.79
N SER A 176 16.36 -7.20 -25.22
CA SER A 176 17.24 -6.91 -26.36
C SER A 176 18.66 -7.46 -26.12
N ALA A 177 19.25 -7.23 -24.94
CA ALA A 177 20.58 -7.73 -24.59
C ALA A 177 20.64 -9.27 -24.56
N ILE A 178 19.60 -9.94 -24.03
CA ILE A 178 19.52 -11.40 -24.01
C ILE A 178 19.44 -11.96 -25.42
N HIS A 179 18.56 -11.42 -26.28
CA HIS A 179 18.44 -11.85 -27.68
C HIS A 179 19.72 -11.62 -28.47
N HIS A 180 20.39 -10.47 -28.29
CA HIS A 180 21.68 -10.21 -28.92
C HIS A 180 22.75 -11.25 -28.53
N ARG A 181 22.87 -11.57 -27.23
CA ARG A 181 23.81 -12.61 -26.74
C ARG A 181 23.50 -14.00 -27.32
N ARG A 182 22.25 -14.27 -27.70
CA ARG A 182 21.83 -15.53 -28.35
C ARG A 182 22.04 -15.51 -29.87
N GLY A 183 22.51 -14.40 -30.44
CA GLY A 183 22.66 -14.22 -31.87
C GLY A 183 21.34 -13.96 -32.61
N GLU A 184 20.27 -13.62 -31.89
CA GLU A 184 18.93 -13.33 -32.41
C GLU A 184 18.74 -11.83 -32.67
N ASP A 185 19.63 -11.22 -33.49
CA ASP A 185 19.73 -9.75 -33.65
C ASP A 185 18.38 -9.12 -34.13
N GLY A 186 17.61 -9.82 -34.93
CA GLY A 186 16.30 -9.33 -35.38
C GLY A 186 15.32 -9.15 -34.22
N LYS A 187 15.30 -10.06 -33.24
CA LYS A 187 14.48 -9.95 -32.04
C LYS A 187 15.05 -8.88 -31.08
N ALA A 188 16.38 -8.81 -30.96
CA ALA A 188 17.04 -7.78 -30.18
C ALA A 188 16.64 -6.38 -30.66
N TYR A 189 16.68 -6.14 -31.96
CA TYR A 189 16.25 -4.87 -32.58
C TYR A 189 14.75 -4.60 -32.31
N ALA A 190 13.89 -5.61 -32.48
CA ALA A 190 12.45 -5.46 -32.20
C ALA A 190 12.17 -5.03 -30.74
N CYS A 191 12.87 -5.63 -29.77
CA CYS A 191 12.78 -5.24 -28.35
C CYS A 191 13.26 -3.79 -28.13
N ALA A 192 14.38 -3.37 -28.73
CA ALA A 192 14.86 -2.01 -28.64
C ALA A 192 13.84 -0.99 -29.19
N MET A 193 13.20 -1.30 -30.32
CA MET A 193 12.15 -0.45 -30.88
C MET A 193 10.90 -0.38 -30.00
N GLN A 194 10.51 -1.49 -29.33
CA GLN A 194 9.44 -1.48 -28.34
C GLN A 194 9.78 -0.56 -27.16
N TYR A 195 11.01 -0.60 -26.66
CA TYR A 195 11.44 0.32 -25.60
C TYR A 195 11.25 1.78 -26.00
N ILE A 196 11.76 2.17 -27.18
CA ILE A 196 11.66 3.55 -27.68
C ILE A 196 10.20 3.98 -27.78
N GLY A 197 9.36 3.18 -28.43
CA GLY A 197 7.93 3.51 -28.62
C GLY A 197 7.15 3.63 -27.30
N LYS A 198 7.43 2.76 -26.32
CA LYS A 198 6.80 2.82 -25.00
C LYS A 198 7.28 4.02 -24.19
N ARG A 199 8.57 4.33 -24.24
CA ARG A 199 9.14 5.52 -23.57
C ARG A 199 8.52 6.80 -24.08
N ASP A 200 8.46 6.99 -25.41
CA ASP A 200 7.84 8.16 -26.02
C ASP A 200 6.37 8.32 -25.60
N SER A 201 5.67 7.20 -25.47
CA SER A 201 4.26 7.19 -25.03
C SER A 201 4.11 7.63 -23.56
N LEU A 202 5.03 7.18 -22.68
CA LEU A 202 5.03 7.58 -21.26
C LEU A 202 5.42 9.06 -21.09
N ASP A 203 6.41 9.53 -21.83
CA ASP A 203 6.83 10.93 -21.79
C ASP A 203 5.72 11.88 -22.26
N LYS A 204 4.96 11.49 -23.29
CA LYS A 204 3.78 12.25 -23.74
C LYS A 204 2.67 12.25 -22.70
N ALA A 205 2.42 11.14 -22.01
CA ALA A 205 1.42 11.06 -20.96
C ALA A 205 1.79 11.96 -19.76
N ARG A 206 3.07 12.03 -19.40
CA ARG A 206 3.59 12.94 -18.34
C ARG A 206 3.39 14.41 -18.67
N GLN A 207 3.63 14.81 -19.90
CA GLN A 207 3.48 16.21 -20.33
C GLN A 207 2.03 16.70 -20.27
N GLY A 208 1.05 15.79 -20.26
CA GLY A 208 -0.38 16.12 -20.22
C GLY A 208 -0.93 16.53 -18.84
N VAL A 209 -0.21 16.25 -17.74
CA VAL A 209 -0.66 16.55 -16.38
C VAL A 209 0.39 17.35 -15.64
N SER A 210 0.06 18.59 -15.26
CA SER A 210 0.99 19.40 -14.45
C SER A 210 0.95 18.98 -12.99
N VAL A 211 2.11 19.01 -12.31
CA VAL A 211 2.24 18.76 -10.86
C VAL A 211 1.26 19.63 -10.05
N ALA A 212 1.10 20.90 -10.45
CA ALA A 212 0.16 21.82 -9.80
C ALA A 212 -1.31 21.37 -9.92
N GLU A 213 -1.70 20.79 -11.06
CA GLU A 213 -3.04 20.23 -11.25
C GLU A 213 -3.25 18.97 -10.41
N LEU A 214 -2.24 18.12 -10.30
CA LEU A 214 -2.25 16.92 -9.47
C LEU A 214 -2.41 17.29 -7.99
N GLU A 215 -1.61 18.23 -7.48
CA GLU A 215 -1.74 18.75 -6.12
C GLU A 215 -3.11 19.35 -5.84
N LYS A 216 -3.65 20.12 -6.79
CA LYS A 216 -4.98 20.71 -6.66
C LYS A 216 -6.06 19.63 -6.54
N ARG A 217 -6.04 18.63 -7.41
CA ARG A 217 -6.98 17.49 -7.36
C ARG A 217 -6.88 16.75 -6.04
N TYR A 218 -5.66 16.48 -5.57
CA TYR A 218 -5.43 15.81 -4.29
C TYR A 218 -5.96 16.62 -3.11
N ARG A 219 -5.65 17.93 -3.03
CA ARG A 219 -6.17 18.82 -1.97
C ARG A 219 -7.69 18.83 -1.95
N THR A 220 -8.32 18.94 -3.12
CA THR A 220 -9.78 18.92 -3.25
C THR A 220 -10.37 17.58 -2.79
N ALA A 221 -9.79 16.47 -3.20
CA ALA A 221 -10.21 15.12 -2.79
C ALA A 221 -10.07 14.91 -1.27
N ASN A 222 -8.96 15.37 -0.69
CA ASN A 222 -8.72 15.27 0.75
C ASN A 222 -9.69 16.15 1.56
N GLU A 223 -9.98 17.37 1.11
CA GLU A 223 -10.98 18.24 1.75
C GLU A 223 -12.39 17.65 1.70
N THR A 224 -12.77 17.01 0.58
CA THR A 224 -14.07 16.32 0.48
C THR A 224 -14.14 15.12 1.40
N ALA A 225 -13.09 14.30 1.47
CA ALA A 225 -13.01 13.14 2.37
C ALA A 225 -13.08 13.56 3.85
N LEU A 226 -12.38 14.64 4.23
CA LEU A 226 -12.46 15.18 5.60
C LEU A 226 -13.85 15.72 5.94
N ARG A 227 -14.53 16.40 5.00
CA ARG A 227 -15.91 16.86 5.19
C ARG A 227 -16.87 15.69 5.36
N GLU A 228 -16.76 14.66 4.54
CA GLU A 228 -17.57 13.44 4.66
C GLU A 228 -17.35 12.70 5.99
N ALA A 229 -16.09 12.56 6.41
CA ALA A 229 -15.76 11.97 7.71
C ALA A 229 -16.38 12.80 8.87
N GLY A 230 -16.30 14.12 8.80
CA GLY A 230 -16.93 15.02 9.76
C GLY A 230 -18.46 14.91 9.80
N LEU A 231 -19.10 14.74 8.63
CA LEU A 231 -20.56 14.52 8.54
C LEU A 231 -20.94 13.16 9.15
N ARG A 232 -20.24 12.09 8.84
CA ARG A 232 -20.46 10.75 9.44
C ARG A 232 -20.34 10.81 10.96
N TYR A 233 -19.32 11.47 11.49
CA TYR A 233 -19.14 11.63 12.93
C TYR A 233 -20.30 12.38 13.58
N ARG A 234 -20.79 13.47 12.97
CA ARG A 234 -21.98 14.21 13.46
C ARG A 234 -23.24 13.37 13.45
N ILE A 235 -23.46 12.57 12.41
CA ILE A 235 -24.58 11.63 12.33
C ILE A 235 -24.51 10.60 13.47
N TRP A 236 -23.33 10.02 13.72
CA TRP A 236 -23.12 9.08 14.83
C TRP A 236 -23.42 9.69 16.20
N ILE A 237 -22.98 10.94 16.44
CA ILE A 237 -23.30 11.64 17.70
C ILE A 237 -24.79 11.87 17.82
N ALA A 238 -25.45 12.32 16.75
CA ALA A 238 -26.89 12.57 16.77
C ALA A 238 -27.69 11.28 17.02
N THR A 239 -27.34 10.18 16.37
CA THR A 239 -27.99 8.87 16.61
C THR A 239 -27.79 8.39 18.03
N LEU A 240 -26.59 8.52 18.60
CA LEU A 240 -26.31 8.17 19.99
C LEU A 240 -27.15 9.02 20.97
N ALA A 241 -27.24 10.33 20.73
CA ALA A 241 -28.07 11.23 21.55
C ALA A 241 -29.55 10.85 21.49
N CYS A 242 -30.08 10.53 20.30
CA CYS A 242 -31.46 10.06 20.15
C CYS A 242 -31.72 8.75 20.92
N LEU A 243 -30.78 7.80 20.87
CA LEU A 243 -30.88 6.54 21.61
C LEU A 243 -30.90 6.76 23.14
N LEU A 244 -30.05 7.66 23.65
CA LEU A 244 -29.99 8.02 25.05
C LEU A 244 -31.30 8.68 25.51
N LEU A 245 -31.86 9.60 24.69
CA LEU A 245 -33.16 10.22 24.98
C LEU A 245 -34.30 9.19 25.00
N ALA A 246 -34.32 8.29 24.03
CA ALA A 246 -35.31 7.21 24.00
C ALA A 246 -35.23 6.29 25.23
N ALA A 247 -34.01 5.94 25.67
CA ALA A 247 -33.78 5.17 26.87
C ALA A 247 -34.26 5.92 28.15
N ALA A 248 -33.99 7.22 28.25
CA ALA A 248 -34.44 8.06 29.36
C ALA A 248 -35.97 8.15 29.43
N VAL A 249 -36.64 8.36 28.29
CA VAL A 249 -38.10 8.40 28.20
C VAL A 249 -38.70 7.04 28.59
N THR A 250 -38.14 5.94 28.08
CA THR A 250 -38.62 4.58 28.45
C THR A 250 -38.42 4.29 29.93
N GLY A 251 -37.28 4.69 30.51
CA GLY A 251 -37.03 4.59 31.95
C GLY A 251 -38.03 5.38 32.79
N ALA A 252 -38.32 6.62 32.37
CA ALA A 252 -39.30 7.46 33.02
C ALA A 252 -40.73 6.86 32.97
N VAL A 253 -41.16 6.34 31.84
CA VAL A 253 -42.45 5.68 31.65
C VAL A 253 -42.58 4.42 32.51
N VAL A 254 -41.50 3.59 32.53
CA VAL A 254 -41.47 2.39 33.38
C VAL A 254 -41.52 2.76 34.86
N GLY A 255 -40.74 3.77 35.28
CA GLY A 255 -40.77 4.28 36.66
C GLY A 255 -42.12 4.83 37.06
N TYR A 256 -42.78 5.60 36.17
CA TYR A 256 -44.13 6.12 36.39
C TYR A 256 -45.17 4.97 36.51
N ARG A 257 -45.14 3.98 35.64
CA ARG A 257 -46.00 2.81 35.70
C ARG A 257 -45.80 1.98 36.99
N ARG A 258 -44.55 1.83 37.45
CA ARG A 258 -44.28 1.17 38.76
C ARG A 258 -44.88 1.96 39.92
N LYS A 259 -44.76 3.30 39.92
CA LYS A 259 -45.34 4.16 40.96
C LYS A 259 -46.87 4.10 40.98
N LEU A 260 -47.52 4.07 39.80
CA LEU A 260 -48.96 3.88 39.70
C LEU A 260 -49.37 2.53 40.28
N ARG A 261 -48.73 1.42 39.90
CA ARG A 261 -49.05 0.09 40.46
C ARG A 261 -48.91 0.01 41.98
N HIS A 262 -47.91 0.67 42.55
CA HIS A 262 -47.72 0.77 44.00
C HIS A 262 -48.87 1.53 44.66
N ARG A 263 -49.36 2.62 44.07
CA ARG A 263 -50.50 3.38 44.58
C ARG A 263 -51.79 2.59 44.46
N ASP A 264 -52.00 1.87 43.36
CA ASP A 264 -53.17 1.02 43.17
C ASP A 264 -53.20 -0.13 44.18
N ALA A 265 -52.05 -0.76 44.47
CA ALA A 265 -51.93 -1.79 45.50
C ALA A 265 -52.24 -1.25 46.93
N GLN A 266 -51.72 -0.03 47.25
CA GLN A 266 -52.04 0.62 48.56
C GLN A 266 -53.55 0.97 48.69
N LEU A 267 -54.15 1.43 47.57
CA LEU A 267 -55.58 1.72 47.53
C LEU A 267 -56.43 0.43 47.71
N SER A 268 -56.06 -0.66 47.04
CA SER A 268 -56.77 -1.95 47.20
C SER A 268 -56.64 -2.50 48.62
N GLU A 269 -55.43 -2.38 49.22
CA GLU A 269 -55.26 -2.80 50.63
C GLU A 269 -56.05 -1.97 51.61
N SER A 270 -56.14 -0.65 51.40
CA SER A 270 -56.98 0.22 52.23
C SER A 270 -58.49 -0.04 52.05
N LEU A 271 -58.92 -0.39 50.83
CA LEU A 271 -60.30 -0.77 50.58
C LEU A 271 -60.67 -2.09 51.24
N THR A 272 -59.83 -3.11 51.19
CA THR A 272 -60.04 -4.39 51.88
C THR A 272 -60.06 -4.23 53.38
N LEU A 273 -59.25 -3.34 53.95
CA LEU A 273 -59.35 -3.00 55.40
C LEU A 273 -60.63 -2.31 55.73
N LEU A 274 -61.12 -1.37 54.93
CA LEU A 274 -62.44 -0.71 55.18
C LEU A 274 -63.62 -1.68 55.05
N GLU A 275 -63.59 -2.63 54.14
CA GLU A 275 -64.60 -3.69 54.02
C GLU A 275 -64.61 -4.60 55.24
N SER A 276 -63.49 -4.99 55.80
CA SER A 276 -63.36 -5.79 57.01
C SER A 276 -63.89 -5.08 58.25
N TYR A 277 -63.71 -3.74 58.34
CA TYR A 277 -64.31 -2.92 59.40
C TYR A 277 -65.80 -2.75 59.26
N ARG A 278 -66.40 -2.89 58.08
CA ARG A 278 -67.85 -2.80 57.85
C ARG A 278 -68.60 -4.08 58.19
N GLU A 279 -67.89 -5.21 58.14
CA GLU A 279 -68.48 -6.54 58.46
C GLU A 279 -68.35 -6.94 59.93
N SER A 280 -67.63 -6.18 60.78
CA SER A 280 -67.49 -6.34 62.21
C SER A 280 -68.46 -5.42 62.96
#